data_70bc729315f05456ca62ab45816a4a6e
#
_entry.id   70bc729315f05456ca62ab45816a4a6e
#
_cell.length_a   1.000
_cell.length_b   1.000
_cell.length_c   1.000
_cell.angle_alpha   90.00
_cell.angle_beta   90.00
_cell.angle_gamma   90.00
#
_symmetry.space_group_name_H-M   'P 1'
#
loop_
_entity.id
_entity.type
_entity.pdbx_description
1 polymer ?
#
loop_
_entity_poly.entity_id
_entity_poly.type
_entity_poly.pdbx_seq_one_letter_code
_entity_poly.pdbx_strand_id
1 'polypeptide(L)'
;MIRSASRRALSLLVPVIALALATPGTVHADPAPLAVPVGTAKDLGGDAGGRLLVFAQKVEPGAKPQEEVDTSAFDPTGTAVAALEVAHLAPGTPALVGTEADAFPTAWSKLAPGTYRLQAVLDRDHSYNYGGRGPGDLVSAVVEAKLPGPVPTLTLATEIPARDFAARLASLPAEARAEVEAGLKSVEAVDIPSKLMTDFSGRATSIKGWVALPPGYKEGKDRYPTAYSDGGFGSTLDSARMNAAGAAVMMAKGEMPPMIWVILDHHIATGTHEFADSANNGPWGAALTTEAIPALEAKYRMDARASGRFLNGHSSGGWSTLWLQVAYPKIFGGTWPTSPDASDFHDFTNIDIYAANANAYAGADGQDFPLIRDKGKVIATLRQFAQLEAALGAYGGQFASFDWVFSPRCPDGRPCPLFDRATGTIDPAVAAYWRDHYDIAHIVERDWQTLKPDLDGKIHLIVGTADTFYLDGPAHRLQAVLDRLGAKSSFRFVPGRTHFDLYKEGDDRMALMKTIAKEMYAVARPEDGS
;
A
#
# COMPACT_ATOMS: atom_id res chain seq x y z
N MET A 1 -79.02 -30.59 39.67
CA MET A 1 -80.10 -31.27 38.89
C MET A 1 -79.40 -31.99 37.75
N ILE A 2 -79.29 -33.26 37.87
CA ILE A 2 -79.92 -34.34 37.08
C ILE A 2 -79.26 -34.52 35.67
N ARG A 3 -78.50 -35.61 35.61
CA ARG A 3 -78.42 -36.68 34.58
C ARG A 3 -78.12 -36.28 33.11
N SER A 4 -77.29 -36.98 32.35
CA SER A 4 -77.44 -38.43 32.02
C SER A 4 -76.18 -38.94 31.34
N ALA A 5 -75.84 -40.17 31.63
CA ALA A 5 -74.83 -40.99 30.99
C ALA A 5 -75.35 -41.57 29.65
N SER A 6 -74.56 -41.71 28.65
CA SER A 6 -74.73 -42.74 27.63
C SER A 6 -73.39 -43.33 27.18
N ARG A 7 -73.28 -44.63 27.40
CA ARG A 7 -72.22 -45.53 26.92
C ARG A 7 -72.35 -45.66 25.39
N ARG A 8 -71.26 -45.60 24.67
CA ARG A 8 -71.14 -46.23 23.35
C ARG A 8 -69.77 -46.92 23.16
N ALA A 9 -69.91 -48.04 22.55
CA ALA A 9 -69.04 -49.16 22.37
C ALA A 9 -67.64 -48.88 21.81
N LEU A 10 -66.74 -49.67 22.33
CA LEU A 10 -65.34 -49.82 21.89
C LEU A 10 -65.29 -50.64 20.59
N SER A 11 -64.85 -50.08 19.48
CA SER A 11 -64.45 -50.83 18.30
C SER A 11 -62.94 -50.79 18.19
N LEU A 12 -62.31 -51.92 18.41
CA LEU A 12 -60.89 -52.14 18.20
C LEU A 12 -60.60 -52.15 16.68
N LEU A 13 -59.93 -51.13 16.17
CA LEU A 13 -59.21 -51.14 14.87
C LEU A 13 -57.75 -51.46 15.11
N VAL A 14 -57.28 -52.59 14.61
CA VAL A 14 -55.87 -52.99 14.56
C VAL A 14 -55.24 -52.23 13.38
N PRO A 15 -54.22 -51.43 13.60
CA PRO A 15 -53.49 -50.85 12.47
C PRO A 15 -52.49 -51.88 11.90
N VAL A 16 -52.62 -52.18 10.65
CA VAL A 16 -51.59 -52.87 9.85
C VAL A 16 -50.39 -51.94 9.68
N ILE A 17 -49.29 -52.24 10.36
CA ILE A 17 -48.03 -51.54 10.17
C ILE A 17 -47.42 -52.01 8.83
N ALA A 18 -47.49 -51.21 7.81
CA ALA A 18 -46.70 -51.36 6.60
C ALA A 18 -45.25 -51.03 6.90
N LEU A 19 -44.39 -52.06 6.93
CA LEU A 19 -42.94 -51.89 7.05
C LEU A 19 -42.43 -51.34 5.72
N ALA A 20 -42.25 -50.01 5.63
CA ALA A 20 -41.52 -49.40 4.50
C ALA A 20 -40.02 -49.73 4.65
N LEU A 21 -39.52 -50.55 3.77
CA LEU A 21 -38.09 -50.78 3.59
C LEU A 21 -37.48 -49.43 3.12
N ALA A 22 -36.86 -48.69 4.06
CA ALA A 22 -36.02 -47.55 3.72
C ALA A 22 -34.79 -48.05 3.01
N THR A 23 -34.65 -47.71 1.73
CA THR A 23 -33.37 -47.85 1.02
C THR A 23 -32.33 -47.02 1.78
N PRO A 24 -31.15 -47.53 2.04
CA PRO A 24 -30.10 -46.74 2.64
C PRO A 24 -29.76 -45.58 1.67
N GLY A 25 -30.15 -44.37 2.04
CA GLY A 25 -29.66 -43.17 1.38
C GLY A 25 -28.14 -43.17 1.48
N THR A 26 -27.48 -43.06 0.35
CA THR A 26 -26.06 -42.79 0.32
C THR A 26 -25.84 -41.48 1.08
N VAL A 27 -25.37 -41.61 2.31
CA VAL A 27 -24.76 -40.48 3.04
C VAL A 27 -23.54 -40.09 2.18
N HIS A 28 -23.68 -39.04 1.36
CA HIS A 28 -22.54 -38.37 0.85
C HIS A 28 -21.80 -37.82 2.07
N ALA A 29 -20.74 -38.49 2.49
CA ALA A 29 -19.80 -37.87 3.41
C ALA A 29 -19.36 -36.55 2.78
N ASP A 30 -19.52 -35.46 3.53
CA ASP A 30 -18.92 -34.19 3.12
C ASP A 30 -17.45 -34.46 2.78
N PRO A 31 -16.96 -33.97 1.65
CA PRO A 31 -15.56 -34.16 1.30
C PRO A 31 -14.71 -33.67 2.46
N ALA A 32 -13.75 -34.52 2.88
CA ALA A 32 -12.83 -34.16 3.96
C ALA A 32 -12.25 -32.76 3.65
N PRO A 33 -12.16 -31.89 4.66
CA PRO A 33 -11.66 -30.55 4.44
C PRO A 33 -10.30 -30.60 3.77
N LEU A 34 -10.11 -29.83 2.71
CA LEU A 34 -8.84 -29.75 1.99
C LEU A 34 -7.77 -29.24 2.93
N ALA A 35 -6.77 -30.03 3.22
CA ALA A 35 -5.59 -29.65 3.96
C ALA A 35 -4.34 -29.84 3.09
N VAL A 36 -3.51 -28.83 3.00
CA VAL A 36 -2.25 -28.84 2.26
C VAL A 36 -1.11 -28.98 3.24
N PRO A 37 -0.37 -30.11 3.21
CA PRO A 37 0.79 -30.29 4.06
C PRO A 37 1.96 -29.44 3.52
N VAL A 38 2.56 -28.61 4.40
CA VAL A 38 3.74 -27.80 4.09
C VAL A 38 4.84 -28.12 5.10
N GLY A 39 6.00 -28.51 4.60
CA GLY A 39 7.19 -28.83 5.41
C GLY A 39 8.43 -28.10 4.92
N THR A 40 9.50 -28.16 5.71
CA THR A 40 10.80 -27.60 5.34
C THR A 40 11.75 -28.70 4.87
N ALA A 41 12.65 -28.40 3.94
CA ALA A 41 13.74 -29.28 3.56
C ALA A 41 14.72 -29.47 4.74
N LYS A 42 15.30 -30.68 4.84
CA LYS A 42 16.17 -31.05 5.98
C LYS A 42 17.45 -30.21 6.06
N ASP A 43 17.93 -29.73 4.94
CA ASP A 43 19.18 -28.98 4.78
C ASP A 43 19.05 -27.46 5.04
N LEU A 44 17.83 -26.96 5.13
CA LEU A 44 17.61 -25.54 5.50
C LEU A 44 17.89 -25.23 6.98
N GLY A 45 18.15 -26.20 7.80
CA GLY A 45 18.63 -26.15 9.17
C GLY A 45 17.88 -25.17 10.09
N GLY A 46 17.25 -25.69 11.15
CA GLY A 46 16.64 -24.88 12.21
C GLY A 46 15.13 -24.73 12.09
N ASP A 47 14.57 -24.18 13.16
CA ASP A 47 13.15 -23.87 13.24
C ASP A 47 12.85 -22.58 12.48
N ALA A 48 11.83 -22.62 11.65
CA ALA A 48 11.34 -21.46 10.94
C ALA A 48 9.94 -21.10 11.43
N GLY A 49 9.72 -19.87 11.81
CA GLY A 49 8.40 -19.29 12.15
C GLY A 49 8.08 -18.14 11.23
N GLY A 50 6.82 -17.76 11.15
CA GLY A 50 6.32 -16.67 10.33
C GLY A 50 4.92 -16.92 9.79
N ARG A 51 4.52 -16.13 8.81
CA ARG A 51 3.26 -16.27 8.09
C ARG A 51 3.44 -17.29 6.96
N LEU A 52 2.82 -18.46 7.12
CA LEU A 52 2.81 -19.48 6.09
C LEU A 52 1.67 -19.24 5.11
N LEU A 53 2.01 -18.94 3.86
CA LEU A 53 1.08 -18.68 2.77
C LEU A 53 1.08 -19.89 1.82
N VAL A 54 -0.09 -20.30 1.36
CA VAL A 54 -0.22 -21.28 0.29
C VAL A 54 -1.11 -20.68 -0.79
N PHE A 55 -0.56 -20.57 -1.99
CA PHE A 55 -1.24 -20.03 -3.18
C PHE A 55 -1.80 -21.17 -4.02
N ALA A 56 -2.99 -20.94 -4.60
CA ALA A 56 -3.65 -21.85 -5.53
C ALA A 56 -4.20 -21.10 -6.72
N GLN A 57 -3.57 -21.28 -7.88
CA GLN A 57 -4.01 -20.70 -9.15
C GLN A 57 -4.60 -21.79 -10.02
N LYS A 58 -5.84 -21.58 -10.52
CA LYS A 58 -6.48 -22.54 -11.42
C LYS A 58 -5.74 -22.59 -12.76
N VAL A 59 -5.49 -23.80 -13.25
CA VAL A 59 -4.82 -24.02 -14.53
C VAL A 59 -5.85 -23.96 -15.65
N GLU A 60 -5.73 -22.98 -16.54
CA GLU A 60 -6.54 -22.89 -17.73
C GLU A 60 -6.00 -23.80 -18.85
N PRO A 61 -6.85 -24.31 -19.75
CA PRO A 61 -6.41 -25.14 -20.88
C PRO A 61 -5.34 -24.42 -21.71
N GLY A 62 -4.20 -25.08 -21.92
CA GLY A 62 -3.08 -24.54 -22.70
C GLY A 62 -2.18 -23.55 -21.94
N ALA A 63 -2.37 -23.39 -20.62
CA ALA A 63 -1.49 -22.57 -19.81
C ALA A 63 -0.04 -23.11 -19.79
N LYS A 64 0.93 -22.20 -19.96
CA LYS A 64 2.35 -22.55 -19.91
C LYS A 64 2.77 -22.86 -18.47
N PRO A 65 3.82 -23.70 -18.26
CA PRO A 65 4.41 -23.87 -16.95
C PRO A 65 4.80 -22.53 -16.33
N GLN A 66 4.69 -22.44 -15.01
CA GLN A 66 5.11 -21.29 -14.20
C GLN A 66 6.01 -21.77 -13.09
N GLU A 67 7.02 -20.98 -12.77
CA GLU A 67 7.95 -21.22 -11.66
C GLU A 67 7.49 -20.53 -10.38
N GLU A 68 6.51 -19.62 -10.50
CA GLU A 68 5.99 -18.83 -9.42
C GLU A 68 4.47 -18.68 -9.51
N VAL A 69 3.80 -18.81 -8.36
CA VAL A 69 2.37 -18.54 -8.18
C VAL A 69 2.22 -17.48 -7.11
N ASP A 70 1.54 -16.39 -7.44
CA ASP A 70 1.35 -15.26 -6.55
C ASP A 70 -0.03 -14.63 -6.71
N THR A 71 -0.41 -13.78 -5.77
CA THR A 71 -1.61 -12.93 -5.85
C THR A 71 -1.31 -11.65 -6.60
N SER A 72 -2.35 -10.95 -7.04
CA SER A 72 -2.23 -9.64 -7.68
C SER A 72 -3.35 -8.72 -7.20
N ALA A 73 -3.01 -7.51 -6.79
CA ALA A 73 -3.98 -6.47 -6.49
C ALA A 73 -4.86 -6.10 -7.71
N PHE A 74 -4.33 -6.30 -8.94
CA PHE A 74 -5.02 -6.03 -10.21
C PHE A 74 -5.82 -7.23 -10.73
N ASP A 75 -5.73 -8.38 -10.07
CA ASP A 75 -6.57 -9.57 -10.27
C ASP A 75 -6.69 -10.30 -8.93
N PRO A 76 -7.36 -9.68 -7.94
CA PRO A 76 -7.32 -10.17 -6.55
C PRO A 76 -7.92 -11.57 -6.40
N THR A 77 -8.82 -11.98 -7.29
CA THR A 77 -9.51 -13.28 -7.23
C THR A 77 -8.89 -14.34 -8.14
N GLY A 78 -7.90 -14.00 -8.95
CA GLY A 78 -7.26 -14.91 -9.92
C GLY A 78 -6.42 -15.99 -9.28
N THR A 79 -5.88 -15.74 -8.07
CA THR A 79 -5.14 -16.71 -7.25
C THR A 79 -5.76 -16.75 -5.86
N ALA A 80 -6.17 -17.94 -5.42
CA ALA A 80 -6.60 -18.12 -4.03
C ALA A 80 -5.38 -18.25 -3.12
N VAL A 81 -5.49 -17.69 -1.91
CA VAL A 81 -4.49 -17.81 -0.85
C VAL A 81 -5.14 -18.37 0.40
N ALA A 82 -4.42 -19.25 1.10
CA ALA A 82 -4.73 -19.62 2.49
C ALA A 82 -3.48 -19.39 3.34
N ALA A 83 -3.66 -18.82 4.52
CA ALA A 83 -2.57 -18.39 5.37
C ALA A 83 -2.74 -18.89 6.81
N LEU A 84 -1.62 -19.23 7.43
CA LEU A 84 -1.56 -19.70 8.81
C LEU A 84 -0.33 -19.10 9.50
N GLU A 85 -0.51 -18.55 10.68
CA GLU A 85 0.62 -18.15 11.50
C GLU A 85 1.29 -19.37 12.13
N VAL A 86 2.57 -19.57 11.90
CA VAL A 86 3.34 -20.69 12.44
C VAL A 86 4.47 -20.15 13.32
N ALA A 87 4.38 -20.46 14.61
CA ALA A 87 5.46 -20.09 15.54
C ALA A 87 6.71 -20.96 15.33
N HIS A 88 6.52 -22.16 14.78
CA HIS A 88 7.56 -23.17 14.67
C HIS A 88 7.22 -24.19 13.59
N LEU A 89 8.06 -24.34 12.59
CA LEU A 89 7.96 -25.32 11.53
C LEU A 89 9.24 -26.16 11.51
N ALA A 90 9.19 -27.30 12.23
CA ALA A 90 10.34 -28.20 12.34
C ALA A 90 10.53 -29.05 11.09
N PRO A 91 11.77 -29.36 10.68
CA PRO A 91 12.05 -30.31 9.60
C PRO A 91 11.40 -31.65 9.86
N GLY A 92 10.67 -32.17 8.85
CA GLY A 92 10.01 -33.48 8.92
C GLY A 92 8.64 -33.47 9.60
N THR A 93 8.18 -32.37 10.13
CA THR A 93 6.83 -32.21 10.71
C THR A 93 6.05 -31.15 9.91
N PRO A 94 5.25 -31.53 8.90
CA PRO A 94 4.54 -30.56 8.09
C PRO A 94 3.41 -29.88 8.88
N ALA A 95 3.25 -28.57 8.68
CA ALA A 95 2.05 -27.85 9.04
C ALA A 95 0.93 -28.18 8.03
N LEU A 96 -0.32 -28.21 8.51
CA LEU A 96 -1.49 -28.44 7.67
C LEU A 96 -2.23 -27.10 7.47
N VAL A 97 -2.12 -26.54 6.29
CA VAL A 97 -2.88 -25.35 5.89
C VAL A 97 -4.25 -25.82 5.38
N GLY A 98 -5.31 -25.51 6.09
CA GLY A 98 -6.65 -26.08 5.82
C GLY A 98 -7.79 -25.15 6.22
N THR A 99 -8.87 -25.72 6.77
CA THR A 99 -10.14 -25.02 7.05
C THR A 99 -10.05 -23.90 8.09
N GLU A 100 -9.04 -23.93 8.94
CA GLU A 100 -8.81 -22.92 9.98
C GLU A 100 -7.86 -21.79 9.52
N ALA A 101 -7.34 -21.90 8.29
CA ALA A 101 -6.50 -20.88 7.72
C ALA A 101 -7.33 -19.65 7.29
N ASP A 102 -6.75 -18.48 7.43
CA ASP A 102 -7.27 -17.29 6.77
C ASP A 102 -7.23 -17.52 5.26
N ALA A 103 -8.32 -17.27 4.55
CA ALA A 103 -8.39 -17.59 3.13
C ALA A 103 -9.11 -16.53 2.32
N PHE A 104 -8.62 -16.29 1.10
CA PHE A 104 -9.22 -15.39 0.13
C PHE A 104 -9.06 -15.98 -1.29
N PRO A 105 -10.01 -15.80 -2.23
CA PRO A 105 -11.32 -15.10 -2.11
C PRO A 105 -12.39 -15.94 -1.43
N THR A 106 -12.10 -17.19 -1.12
CA THR A 106 -13.04 -18.11 -0.46
C THR A 106 -12.29 -19.13 0.38
N ALA A 107 -12.98 -19.74 1.34
CA ALA A 107 -12.42 -20.88 2.07
C ALA A 107 -11.95 -21.97 1.09
N TRP A 108 -10.82 -22.60 1.37
CA TRP A 108 -10.22 -23.60 0.49
C TRP A 108 -11.11 -24.79 0.18
N SER A 109 -11.95 -25.21 1.13
CA SER A 109 -12.98 -26.24 0.94
C SER A 109 -14.03 -25.88 -0.12
N LYS A 110 -14.13 -24.59 -0.51
CA LYS A 110 -15.08 -24.09 -1.50
C LYS A 110 -14.45 -23.79 -2.86
N LEU A 111 -13.17 -24.08 -3.04
CA LEU A 111 -12.51 -23.95 -4.35
C LEU A 111 -13.23 -24.83 -5.39
N ALA A 112 -13.47 -24.27 -6.57
CA ALA A 112 -14.12 -25.00 -7.64
C ALA A 112 -13.25 -26.20 -8.07
N PRO A 113 -13.85 -27.36 -8.40
CA PRO A 113 -13.08 -28.50 -8.88
C PRO A 113 -12.24 -28.15 -10.12
N GLY A 114 -10.99 -28.65 -10.14
CA GLY A 114 -10.07 -28.38 -11.25
C GLY A 114 -8.63 -28.74 -10.95
N THR A 115 -7.76 -28.49 -11.91
CA THR A 115 -6.30 -28.55 -11.71
C THR A 115 -5.81 -27.20 -11.25
N TYR A 116 -4.98 -27.20 -10.22
CA TYR A 116 -4.40 -25.99 -9.62
C TYR A 116 -2.89 -26.09 -9.57
N ARG A 117 -2.22 -24.98 -9.75
CA ARG A 117 -0.82 -24.78 -9.37
C ARG A 117 -0.79 -24.31 -7.94
N LEU A 118 -0.07 -25.03 -7.11
CA LEU A 118 0.08 -24.76 -5.69
C LEU A 118 1.54 -24.38 -5.40
N GLN A 119 1.73 -23.37 -4.58
CA GLN A 119 3.05 -22.99 -4.08
C GLN A 119 2.94 -22.49 -2.65
N ALA A 120 3.88 -22.87 -1.79
CA ALA A 120 3.97 -22.37 -0.42
C ALA A 120 5.09 -21.33 -0.29
N VAL A 121 4.84 -20.31 0.53
CA VAL A 121 5.80 -19.29 0.96
C VAL A 121 5.71 -19.18 2.47
N LEU A 122 6.84 -19.19 3.17
CA LEU A 122 6.94 -18.80 4.56
C LEU A 122 7.56 -17.41 4.62
N ASP A 123 6.73 -16.41 4.88
CA ASP A 123 7.12 -15.03 5.15
C ASP A 123 7.60 -14.95 6.60
N ARG A 124 8.91 -14.83 6.77
CA ARG A 124 9.56 -14.95 8.09
C ARG A 124 9.59 -13.64 8.86
N ASP A 125 9.48 -12.51 8.19
CA ASP A 125 9.54 -11.17 8.78
C ASP A 125 8.23 -10.39 8.66
N HIS A 126 7.17 -11.01 8.12
CA HIS A 126 5.84 -10.44 7.91
C HIS A 126 5.84 -9.25 6.93
N SER A 127 6.76 -9.21 6.00
CA SER A 127 6.88 -8.13 5.00
C SER A 127 6.15 -8.42 3.68
N TYR A 128 5.64 -9.64 3.49
CA TYR A 128 5.06 -10.10 2.22
C TYR A 128 4.01 -9.14 1.64
N ASN A 129 3.12 -8.65 2.48
CA ASN A 129 2.00 -7.79 2.06
C ASN A 129 2.47 -6.45 1.47
N TYR A 130 3.66 -6.00 1.83
CA TYR A 130 4.25 -4.75 1.34
C TYR A 130 4.99 -4.92 0.01
N GLY A 131 5.82 -5.92 -0.11
CA GLY A 131 6.76 -6.05 -1.22
C GLY A 131 6.70 -7.41 -1.95
N GLY A 132 5.69 -8.24 -1.69
CA GLY A 132 5.69 -9.63 -2.14
C GLY A 132 6.78 -10.44 -1.42
N ARG A 133 7.27 -11.48 -2.06
CA ARG A 133 8.35 -12.32 -1.52
C ARG A 133 9.62 -11.52 -1.27
N GLY A 134 10.11 -11.59 -0.07
CA GLY A 134 11.27 -10.84 0.41
C GLY A 134 12.51 -11.71 0.68
N PRO A 135 13.68 -11.08 0.87
CA PRO A 135 14.89 -11.76 1.30
C PRO A 135 14.65 -12.50 2.62
N GLY A 136 15.06 -13.77 2.68
CA GLY A 136 14.89 -14.60 3.86
C GLY A 136 13.61 -15.43 3.87
N ASP A 137 12.64 -15.14 2.99
CA ASP A 137 11.46 -16.00 2.83
C ASP A 137 11.84 -17.37 2.29
N LEU A 138 11.11 -18.39 2.74
CA LEU A 138 11.29 -19.73 2.22
C LEU A 138 10.17 -20.06 1.23
N VAL A 139 10.52 -20.60 0.07
CA VAL A 139 9.57 -20.95 -0.97
C VAL A 139 9.67 -22.42 -1.38
N SER A 140 8.52 -23.00 -1.76
CA SER A 140 8.46 -24.32 -2.37
C SER A 140 8.54 -24.25 -3.90
N ALA A 141 8.83 -25.37 -4.55
CA ALA A 141 8.52 -25.50 -5.98
C ALA A 141 7.02 -25.40 -6.23
N VAL A 142 6.63 -25.02 -7.45
CA VAL A 142 5.24 -25.08 -7.92
C VAL A 142 4.86 -26.53 -8.20
N VAL A 143 3.71 -26.96 -7.69
CA VAL A 143 3.17 -28.30 -7.86
C VAL A 143 1.77 -28.23 -8.45
N GLU A 144 1.48 -29.03 -9.48
CA GLU A 144 0.12 -29.19 -10.00
C GLU A 144 -0.63 -30.29 -9.25
N ALA A 145 -1.84 -29.99 -8.79
CA ALA A 145 -2.74 -30.94 -8.13
C ALA A 145 -4.20 -30.75 -8.57
N LYS A 146 -4.97 -31.84 -8.57
CA LYS A 146 -6.43 -31.77 -8.79
C LYS A 146 -7.12 -31.54 -7.45
N LEU A 147 -7.96 -30.51 -7.38
CA LEU A 147 -8.77 -30.19 -6.21
C LEU A 147 -10.26 -30.39 -6.54
N PRO A 148 -11.07 -30.92 -5.60
CA PRO A 148 -10.65 -31.55 -4.36
C PRO A 148 -9.90 -32.87 -4.62
N GLY A 149 -8.91 -33.16 -3.79
CA GLY A 149 -8.12 -34.40 -3.91
C GLY A 149 -6.84 -34.34 -3.05
N PRO A 150 -6.05 -35.43 -3.06
CA PRO A 150 -4.81 -35.47 -2.31
C PRO A 150 -3.80 -34.47 -2.88
N VAL A 151 -3.18 -33.69 -2.00
CA VAL A 151 -2.11 -32.75 -2.33
C VAL A 151 -0.79 -33.31 -1.79
N PRO A 152 0.27 -33.34 -2.60
CA PRO A 152 1.60 -33.73 -2.09
C PRO A 152 2.10 -32.67 -1.10
N THR A 153 3.01 -33.03 -0.22
CA THR A 153 3.65 -32.08 0.68
C THR A 153 4.41 -31.02 -0.13
N LEU A 154 4.07 -29.76 0.09
CA LEU A 154 4.84 -28.63 -0.45
C LEU A 154 6.07 -28.44 0.44
N THR A 155 7.26 -28.60 -0.14
CA THR A 155 8.52 -28.52 0.61
C THR A 155 9.16 -27.16 0.39
N LEU A 156 9.26 -26.37 1.44
CA LEU A 156 10.03 -25.11 1.46
C LEU A 156 11.51 -25.49 1.37
N ALA A 157 12.11 -25.27 0.21
CA ALA A 157 13.47 -25.74 -0.10
C ALA A 157 14.41 -24.62 -0.57
N THR A 158 13.87 -23.44 -0.85
CA THR A 158 14.66 -22.32 -1.37
C THR A 158 14.46 -21.10 -0.48
N GLU A 159 15.56 -20.51 0.00
CA GLU A 159 15.53 -19.20 0.65
C GLU A 159 15.73 -18.11 -0.39
N ILE A 160 14.90 -17.09 -0.35
CA ILE A 160 15.04 -15.93 -1.24
C ILE A 160 16.28 -15.13 -0.82
N PRO A 161 17.23 -14.91 -1.73
CA PRO A 161 18.48 -14.24 -1.41
C PRO A 161 18.25 -12.74 -1.13
N ALA A 162 19.19 -12.12 -0.44
CA ALA A 162 19.20 -10.67 -0.24
C ALA A 162 19.11 -9.93 -1.58
N ARG A 163 18.36 -8.82 -1.60
CA ARG A 163 18.25 -7.98 -2.80
C ARG A 163 19.63 -7.39 -3.10
N ASP A 164 20.06 -7.55 -4.34
CA ASP A 164 21.33 -6.98 -4.83
C ASP A 164 21.03 -5.87 -5.83
N PHE A 165 21.33 -4.65 -5.44
CA PHE A 165 21.17 -3.48 -6.32
C PHE A 165 22.02 -3.60 -7.59
N ALA A 166 23.22 -4.21 -7.52
CA ALA A 166 24.06 -4.42 -8.70
C ALA A 166 23.43 -5.44 -9.67
N ALA A 167 22.83 -6.53 -9.16
CA ALA A 167 22.08 -7.48 -9.97
C ALA A 167 20.87 -6.82 -10.64
N ARG A 168 20.15 -5.95 -9.90
CA ARG A 168 19.06 -5.14 -10.48
C ARG A 168 19.53 -4.24 -11.61
N LEU A 169 20.66 -3.56 -11.45
CA LEU A 169 21.25 -2.75 -12.53
C LEU A 169 21.64 -3.62 -13.73
N ALA A 170 22.25 -4.77 -13.48
CA ALA A 170 22.67 -5.69 -14.54
C ALA A 170 21.49 -6.23 -15.38
N SER A 171 20.29 -6.31 -14.81
CA SER A 171 19.06 -6.73 -15.52
C SER A 171 18.50 -5.66 -16.48
N LEU A 172 18.94 -4.41 -16.37
CA LEU A 172 18.50 -3.34 -17.27
C LEU A 172 19.09 -3.50 -18.68
N PRO A 173 18.39 -3.03 -19.73
CA PRO A 173 18.99 -2.86 -21.05
C PRO A 173 20.29 -2.04 -20.96
N ALA A 174 21.28 -2.36 -21.79
CA ALA A 174 22.63 -1.80 -21.68
C ALA A 174 22.65 -0.26 -21.71
N GLU A 175 21.84 0.37 -22.54
CA GLU A 175 21.72 1.82 -22.64
C GLU A 175 21.14 2.43 -21.35
N ALA A 176 20.02 1.91 -20.86
CA ALA A 176 19.38 2.35 -19.61
C ALA A 176 20.31 2.17 -18.42
N ARG A 177 21.03 1.03 -18.36
CA ARG A 177 22.04 0.79 -17.32
C ARG A 177 23.14 1.84 -17.34
N ALA A 178 23.71 2.12 -18.52
CA ALA A 178 24.78 3.12 -18.66
C ALA A 178 24.31 4.52 -18.22
N GLU A 179 23.08 4.91 -18.52
CA GLU A 179 22.50 6.17 -18.04
C GLU A 179 22.37 6.20 -16.51
N VAL A 180 21.82 5.15 -15.91
CA VAL A 180 21.70 5.07 -14.45
C VAL A 180 23.07 5.10 -13.78
N GLU A 181 24.05 4.32 -14.27
CA GLU A 181 25.42 4.33 -13.75
C GLU A 181 26.08 5.72 -13.86
N ALA A 182 25.81 6.45 -14.93
CA ALA A 182 26.26 7.83 -15.08
C ALA A 182 25.64 8.76 -14.03
N GLY A 183 24.33 8.66 -13.81
CA GLY A 183 23.61 9.43 -12.80
C GLY A 183 24.09 9.14 -11.38
N LEU A 184 24.35 7.87 -11.06
CA LEU A 184 24.82 7.45 -9.73
C LEU A 184 26.15 8.10 -9.31
N LYS A 185 26.96 8.63 -10.24
CA LYS A 185 28.20 9.37 -9.91
C LYS A 185 27.94 10.69 -9.17
N SER A 186 26.72 11.22 -9.29
CA SER A 186 26.27 12.46 -8.64
C SER A 186 25.25 12.18 -7.52
N VAL A 187 25.13 10.92 -7.06
CA VAL A 187 24.19 10.50 -6.02
C VAL A 187 24.94 10.11 -4.77
N GLU A 188 24.53 10.65 -3.63
CA GLU A 188 25.06 10.35 -2.31
C GLU A 188 23.97 9.80 -1.38
N ALA A 189 24.36 8.88 -0.49
CA ALA A 189 23.44 8.34 0.51
C ALA A 189 23.14 9.36 1.61
N VAL A 190 21.88 9.33 2.07
CA VAL A 190 21.40 10.02 3.27
C VAL A 190 21.14 8.97 4.35
N ASP A 191 21.73 9.16 5.52
CA ASP A 191 21.44 8.40 6.73
C ASP A 191 21.66 9.35 7.91
N ILE A 192 20.57 9.98 8.36
CA ILE A 192 20.60 11.02 9.39
C ILE A 192 19.95 10.46 10.65
N PRO A 193 20.72 10.20 11.71
CA PRO A 193 20.16 9.78 12.99
C PRO A 193 19.13 10.78 13.50
N SER A 194 17.96 10.27 13.88
CA SER A 194 16.88 11.07 14.44
C SER A 194 16.75 10.77 15.93
N LYS A 195 16.93 11.80 16.76
CA LYS A 195 16.68 11.69 18.18
C LYS A 195 15.19 11.52 18.48
N LEU A 196 14.33 12.27 17.80
CA LEU A 196 12.88 12.19 17.97
C LEU A 196 12.37 10.78 17.69
N MET A 197 12.83 10.17 16.60
CA MET A 197 12.42 8.81 16.23
C MET A 197 13.05 7.74 17.12
N THR A 198 14.28 7.95 17.58
CA THR A 198 14.95 7.06 18.54
C THR A 198 14.25 7.07 19.89
N ASP A 199 13.89 8.26 20.39
CA ASP A 199 13.14 8.40 21.64
C ASP A 199 11.75 7.76 21.56
N PHE A 200 11.07 7.91 20.43
CA PHE A 200 9.75 7.32 20.21
C PHE A 200 9.80 5.79 20.12
N SER A 201 10.73 5.25 19.34
CA SER A 201 10.79 3.80 19.05
C SER A 201 11.57 2.99 20.07
N GLY A 202 12.35 3.65 20.93
CA GLY A 202 13.27 2.99 21.88
C GLY A 202 14.47 2.30 21.23
N ARG A 203 14.72 2.54 19.93
CA ARG A 203 15.83 1.98 19.14
C ARG A 203 16.43 3.02 18.22
N ALA A 204 17.72 2.88 17.89
CA ALA A 204 18.38 3.78 16.95
C ALA A 204 17.60 3.82 15.62
N THR A 205 17.12 5.00 15.26
CA THR A 205 16.33 5.23 14.06
C THR A 205 16.89 6.43 13.33
N SER A 206 16.95 6.36 12.00
CA SER A 206 17.43 7.44 11.12
C SER A 206 16.50 7.68 9.95
N ILE A 207 16.54 8.91 9.42
CA ILE A 207 15.90 9.28 8.16
C ILE A 207 16.89 8.92 7.05
N LYS A 208 16.42 8.10 6.09
CA LYS A 208 17.24 7.57 5.00
C LYS A 208 16.76 8.08 3.63
N GLY A 209 17.64 8.00 2.67
CA GLY A 209 17.36 8.39 1.30
C GLY A 209 18.61 8.60 0.46
N TRP A 210 18.45 9.35 -0.61
CA TRP A 210 19.53 9.66 -1.55
C TRP A 210 19.47 11.12 -1.99
N VAL A 211 20.64 11.76 -2.12
CA VAL A 211 20.76 13.11 -2.65
C VAL A 211 21.34 13.04 -4.06
N ALA A 212 20.62 13.59 -5.04
CA ALA A 212 21.16 13.86 -6.38
C ALA A 212 21.65 15.29 -6.45
N LEU A 213 22.93 15.45 -6.80
CA LEU A 213 23.60 16.74 -6.92
C LEU A 213 23.57 17.23 -8.37
N PRO A 214 23.37 18.55 -8.61
CA PRO A 214 23.35 19.11 -9.95
C PRO A 214 24.73 19.08 -10.60
N PRO A 215 24.80 19.16 -11.95
CA PRO A 215 26.06 19.29 -12.68
C PRO A 215 26.90 20.48 -12.19
N GLY A 216 28.22 20.31 -12.11
CA GLY A 216 29.13 21.35 -11.64
C GLY A 216 29.11 21.62 -10.14
N TYR A 217 28.35 20.81 -9.37
CA TYR A 217 28.24 21.00 -7.92
C TYR A 217 29.63 20.95 -7.23
N LYS A 218 30.51 20.02 -7.60
CA LYS A 218 31.80 19.82 -6.91
C LYS A 218 32.78 20.97 -7.21
N GLU A 219 32.69 21.53 -8.38
CA GLU A 219 33.58 22.58 -8.89
C GLU A 219 33.13 24.01 -8.51
N GLY A 220 31.80 24.17 -8.35
CA GLY A 220 31.17 25.47 -8.09
C GLY A 220 31.07 25.82 -6.61
N LYS A 221 30.55 27.02 -6.36
CA LYS A 221 30.24 27.54 -4.99
C LYS A 221 28.78 27.93 -4.83
N ASP A 222 27.96 27.78 -5.86
CA ASP A 222 26.58 28.20 -5.87
C ASP A 222 25.73 27.40 -4.88
N ARG A 223 24.68 28.02 -4.39
CA ARG A 223 23.63 27.37 -3.61
C ARG A 223 22.46 27.05 -4.54
N TYR A 224 21.77 25.97 -4.22
CA TYR A 224 20.74 25.41 -5.08
C TYR A 224 19.39 25.28 -4.36
N PRO A 225 18.28 25.49 -5.06
CA PRO A 225 16.97 25.08 -4.57
C PRO A 225 16.96 23.57 -4.32
N THR A 226 16.14 23.13 -3.37
CA THR A 226 16.10 21.73 -2.99
C THR A 226 14.68 21.21 -3.10
N ALA A 227 14.49 20.09 -3.80
CA ALA A 227 13.25 19.32 -3.80
C ALA A 227 13.41 18.11 -2.87
N TYR A 228 12.55 17.99 -1.90
CA TYR A 228 12.38 16.80 -1.07
C TYR A 228 11.26 15.98 -1.69
N SER A 229 11.56 14.74 -2.04
CA SER A 229 10.63 13.88 -2.76
C SER A 229 10.58 12.50 -2.13
N ASP A 230 9.40 11.89 -2.10
CA ASP A 230 9.22 10.50 -1.74
C ASP A 230 8.36 9.75 -2.76
N GLY A 231 8.41 8.44 -2.72
CA GLY A 231 7.67 7.58 -3.62
C GLY A 231 6.26 7.28 -3.12
N GLY A 232 5.50 6.51 -3.89
CA GLY A 232 4.23 5.94 -3.46
C GLY A 232 4.40 4.70 -2.57
N PHE A 233 3.27 4.12 -2.18
CA PHE A 233 3.24 2.84 -1.44
C PHE A 233 4.06 1.78 -2.18
N GLY A 234 4.84 0.99 -1.46
CA GLY A 234 5.74 0.00 -2.04
C GLY A 234 7.10 0.53 -2.50
N SER A 235 7.35 1.84 -2.40
CA SER A 235 8.69 2.40 -2.66
C SER A 235 9.70 1.89 -1.65
N THR A 236 10.94 1.69 -2.12
CA THR A 236 12.04 1.18 -1.30
C THR A 236 13.25 2.11 -1.42
N LEU A 237 14.22 1.95 -0.52
CA LEU A 237 15.48 2.70 -0.58
C LEU A 237 16.23 2.50 -1.92
N ASP A 238 16.10 1.30 -2.54
CA ASP A 238 16.66 1.04 -3.87
C ASP A 238 15.90 1.78 -4.98
N SER A 239 14.57 1.87 -4.89
CA SER A 239 13.80 2.68 -5.85
C SER A 239 14.08 4.17 -5.69
N ALA A 240 14.26 4.66 -4.46
CA ALA A 240 14.72 6.02 -4.19
C ALA A 240 16.08 6.30 -4.82
N ARG A 241 17.03 5.34 -4.76
CA ARG A 241 18.35 5.43 -5.41
C ARG A 241 18.25 5.54 -6.93
N MET A 242 17.37 4.74 -7.53
CA MET A 242 17.13 4.80 -8.99
C MET A 242 16.52 6.14 -9.39
N ASN A 243 15.57 6.66 -8.63
CA ASN A 243 14.95 7.96 -8.88
C ASN A 243 15.96 9.11 -8.74
N ALA A 244 16.83 9.06 -7.75
CA ALA A 244 17.92 10.03 -7.60
C ALA A 244 18.89 10.01 -8.80
N ALA A 245 19.25 8.82 -9.28
CA ALA A 245 20.06 8.69 -10.48
C ALA A 245 19.36 9.28 -11.73
N GLY A 246 18.06 9.02 -11.88
CA GLY A 246 17.25 9.59 -12.95
C GLY A 246 17.19 11.12 -12.91
N ALA A 247 17.01 11.72 -11.73
CA ALA A 247 17.05 13.18 -11.56
C ALA A 247 18.43 13.76 -11.95
N ALA A 248 19.52 13.12 -11.52
CA ALA A 248 20.87 13.52 -11.89
C ALA A 248 21.10 13.47 -13.41
N VAL A 249 20.61 12.42 -14.09
CA VAL A 249 20.67 12.29 -15.55
C VAL A 249 19.90 13.41 -16.25
N MET A 250 18.66 13.68 -15.83
CA MET A 250 17.84 14.73 -16.44
C MET A 250 18.46 16.12 -16.26
N MET A 251 19.04 16.40 -15.10
CA MET A 251 19.80 17.65 -14.89
C MET A 251 21.06 17.72 -15.78
N ALA A 252 21.81 16.61 -15.90
CA ALA A 252 23.00 16.56 -16.74
C ALA A 252 22.69 16.75 -18.24
N LYS A 253 21.52 16.32 -18.70
CA LYS A 253 21.01 16.54 -20.06
C LYS A 253 20.43 17.96 -20.28
N GLY A 254 20.31 18.77 -19.23
CA GLY A 254 19.66 20.09 -19.29
C GLY A 254 18.13 20.03 -19.43
N GLU A 255 17.53 18.87 -19.19
CA GLU A 255 16.08 18.64 -19.25
C GLU A 255 15.37 19.14 -17.99
N MET A 256 16.09 19.17 -16.87
CA MET A 256 15.68 19.77 -15.61
C MET A 256 16.67 20.87 -15.19
N PRO A 257 16.22 21.92 -14.49
CA PRO A 257 17.09 22.95 -13.95
C PRO A 257 18.01 22.38 -12.85
N PRO A 258 19.14 23.05 -12.56
CA PRO A 258 20.07 22.62 -11.53
C PRO A 258 19.48 22.82 -10.13
N MET A 259 19.08 21.73 -9.50
CA MET A 259 18.52 21.66 -8.14
C MET A 259 19.19 20.53 -7.36
N ILE A 260 19.08 20.55 -6.05
CA ILE A 260 19.40 19.37 -5.22
C ILE A 260 18.11 18.59 -5.04
N TRP A 261 18.11 17.30 -5.40
CA TRP A 261 16.98 16.40 -5.17
C TRP A 261 17.29 15.45 -4.03
N VAL A 262 16.51 15.51 -2.97
CA VAL A 262 16.57 14.60 -1.81
C VAL A 262 15.42 13.63 -1.95
N ILE A 263 15.72 12.40 -2.35
CA ILE A 263 14.73 11.34 -2.50
C ILE A 263 14.73 10.53 -1.22
N LEU A 264 13.66 10.67 -0.45
CA LEU A 264 13.52 10.09 0.88
C LEU A 264 12.91 8.68 0.81
N ASP A 265 13.23 7.88 1.81
CA ASP A 265 12.63 6.58 2.06
C ASP A 265 11.61 6.71 3.18
N HIS A 266 10.35 6.39 2.92
CA HIS A 266 9.28 6.37 3.91
C HIS A 266 8.80 4.97 4.26
N HIS A 267 9.52 3.94 3.79
CA HIS A 267 9.20 2.55 4.06
C HIS A 267 9.53 2.16 5.50
N ILE A 268 8.59 1.46 6.14
CA ILE A 268 8.75 0.81 7.44
C ILE A 268 8.07 -0.56 7.43
N ALA A 269 8.35 -1.42 8.41
CA ALA A 269 7.79 -2.77 8.48
C ALA A 269 6.25 -2.81 8.49
N THR A 270 5.59 -1.74 8.90
CA THR A 270 4.13 -1.61 8.93
C THR A 270 3.53 -0.96 7.68
N GLY A 271 4.32 -0.75 6.63
CA GLY A 271 3.92 -0.10 5.38
C GLY A 271 4.70 1.16 5.10
N THR A 272 4.06 2.33 5.11
CA THR A 272 4.69 3.65 5.00
C THR A 272 4.44 4.48 6.25
N HIS A 273 5.33 5.43 6.56
CA HIS A 273 5.05 6.43 7.60
C HIS A 273 4.57 7.77 7.02
N GLU A 274 4.62 7.94 5.72
CA GLU A 274 4.15 9.12 4.97
C GLU A 274 4.62 10.47 5.53
N PHE A 275 5.73 10.48 6.24
CA PHE A 275 6.23 11.64 7.00
C PHE A 275 5.16 12.34 7.84
N ALA A 276 4.10 11.62 8.25
CA ALA A 276 3.09 12.11 9.17
C ALA A 276 3.62 12.06 10.62
N ASP A 277 3.12 12.98 11.47
CA ASP A 277 3.31 12.88 12.91
C ASP A 277 2.23 11.98 13.48
N SER A 278 2.53 10.67 13.57
CA SER A 278 1.58 9.61 13.86
C SER A 278 1.68 9.14 15.32
N ALA A 279 0.53 8.83 15.92
CA ALA A 279 0.48 8.22 17.24
C ALA A 279 1.14 6.82 17.27
N ASN A 280 1.16 6.11 16.14
CA ASN A 280 1.67 4.75 16.05
C ASN A 280 3.07 4.66 15.43
N ASN A 281 3.37 5.48 14.41
CA ASN A 281 4.64 5.46 13.68
C ASN A 281 5.65 6.49 14.19
N GLY A 282 5.23 7.47 15.00
CA GLY A 282 6.09 8.51 15.57
C GLY A 282 6.11 9.82 14.78
N PRO A 283 6.85 10.82 15.27
CA PRO A 283 6.84 12.18 14.74
C PRO A 283 7.80 12.35 13.53
N TRP A 284 7.53 11.67 12.43
CA TRP A 284 8.39 11.70 11.23
C TRP A 284 8.44 13.07 10.56
N GLY A 285 7.33 13.81 10.53
CA GLY A 285 7.29 15.17 9.98
C GLY A 285 8.12 16.13 10.80
N ALA A 286 8.00 16.07 12.13
CA ALA A 286 8.85 16.84 13.04
C ALA A 286 10.34 16.45 12.89
N ALA A 287 10.66 15.16 12.81
CA ALA A 287 12.02 14.68 12.63
C ALA A 287 12.62 15.15 11.28
N LEU A 288 11.85 15.10 10.18
CA LEU A 288 12.28 15.63 8.90
C LEU A 288 12.58 17.13 8.97
N THR A 289 11.66 17.90 9.54
CA THR A 289 11.74 19.37 9.48
C THR A 289 12.70 19.98 10.50
N THR A 290 12.88 19.35 11.66
CA THR A 290 13.71 19.90 12.75
C THR A 290 15.09 19.24 12.89
N GLU A 291 15.28 18.04 12.33
CA GLU A 291 16.54 17.30 12.44
C GLU A 291 17.19 17.08 11.06
N ALA A 292 16.46 16.43 10.11
CA ALA A 292 17.07 16.02 8.84
C ALA A 292 17.34 17.20 7.90
N ILE A 293 16.38 18.11 7.70
CA ILE A 293 16.56 19.29 6.83
C ILE A 293 17.72 20.15 7.32
N PRO A 294 17.84 20.56 8.60
CA PRO A 294 18.98 21.30 9.09
C PRO A 294 20.33 20.58 8.90
N ALA A 295 20.36 19.26 9.11
CA ALA A 295 21.58 18.47 8.91
C ALA A 295 22.01 18.43 7.41
N LEU A 296 21.05 18.29 6.50
CA LEU A 296 21.30 18.33 5.06
C LEU A 296 21.78 19.71 4.62
N GLU A 297 21.17 20.79 5.10
CA GLU A 297 21.56 22.16 4.79
C GLU A 297 22.92 22.56 5.35
N ALA A 298 23.33 21.93 6.45
CA ALA A 298 24.71 22.07 6.98
C ALA A 298 25.74 21.33 6.12
N LYS A 299 25.35 20.22 5.49
CA LYS A 299 26.24 19.39 4.65
C LYS A 299 26.32 19.88 3.21
N TYR A 300 25.17 20.30 2.63
CA TYR A 300 25.05 20.62 1.22
C TYR A 300 24.77 22.11 1.00
N ARG A 301 25.18 22.63 -0.16
CA ARG A 301 24.91 24.02 -0.57
C ARG A 301 23.46 24.19 -1.03
N MET A 302 22.52 24.05 -0.09
CA MET A 302 21.11 24.29 -0.28
C MET A 302 20.77 25.75 0.02
N ASP A 303 19.72 26.30 -0.59
CA ASP A 303 19.28 27.70 -0.36
C ASP A 303 18.92 28.00 1.09
N ALA A 304 18.53 27.00 1.87
CA ALA A 304 18.24 27.05 3.31
C ALA A 304 17.20 28.12 3.69
N ARG A 305 16.19 28.33 2.84
CA ARG A 305 15.07 29.26 3.04
C ARG A 305 13.79 28.62 2.51
N ALA A 306 12.64 29.05 2.99
CA ALA A 306 11.33 28.48 2.58
C ALA A 306 11.17 28.47 1.05
N SER A 307 11.39 29.61 0.38
CA SER A 307 11.28 29.72 -1.08
C SER A 307 12.35 28.95 -1.87
N GLY A 308 13.21 28.23 -1.21
CA GLY A 308 14.20 27.33 -1.80
C GLY A 308 14.00 25.86 -1.43
N ARG A 309 12.93 25.52 -0.65
CA ARG A 309 12.59 24.15 -0.26
C ARG A 309 11.25 23.75 -0.85
N PHE A 310 11.21 22.70 -1.61
CA PHE A 310 10.03 22.24 -2.34
C PHE A 310 9.74 20.79 -2.01
N LEU A 311 8.46 20.41 -2.17
CA LEU A 311 7.96 19.07 -1.94
C LEU A 311 7.37 18.49 -3.22
N ASN A 312 7.67 17.23 -3.50
CA ASN A 312 7.07 16.47 -4.59
C ASN A 312 6.93 15.01 -4.19
N GLY A 313 5.81 14.41 -4.50
CA GLY A 313 5.57 12.99 -4.27
C GLY A 313 4.42 12.48 -5.13
N HIS A 314 4.32 11.17 -5.22
CA HIS A 314 3.29 10.50 -6.01
C HIS A 314 2.52 9.52 -5.13
N SER A 315 1.17 9.43 -5.30
CA SER A 315 0.35 8.49 -4.53
C SER A 315 0.45 8.77 -3.02
N SER A 316 0.81 7.80 -2.20
CA SER A 316 1.08 8.01 -0.76
C SER A 316 2.14 9.10 -0.53
N GLY A 317 3.19 9.17 -1.36
CA GLY A 317 4.15 10.28 -1.33
C GLY A 317 3.52 11.62 -1.72
N GLY A 318 2.50 11.61 -2.57
CA GLY A 318 1.72 12.81 -2.89
C GLY A 318 0.94 13.31 -1.69
N TRP A 319 0.29 12.41 -0.94
CA TRP A 319 -0.38 12.77 0.31
C TRP A 319 0.63 13.27 1.34
N SER A 320 1.72 12.55 1.54
CA SER A 320 2.82 12.90 2.45
C SER A 320 3.31 14.33 2.23
N THR A 321 3.63 14.69 0.99
CA THR A 321 4.15 16.01 0.64
C THR A 321 3.10 17.10 0.74
N LEU A 322 1.84 16.80 0.47
CA LEU A 322 0.73 17.73 0.68
C LEU A 322 0.50 17.96 2.18
N TRP A 323 0.49 16.90 2.98
CA TRP A 323 0.36 16.99 4.43
C TRP A 323 1.50 17.79 5.07
N LEU A 324 2.76 17.52 4.67
CA LEU A 324 3.93 18.27 5.14
C LEU A 324 3.82 19.77 4.83
N GLN A 325 3.31 20.15 3.65
CA GLN A 325 3.10 21.55 3.30
C GLN A 325 2.06 22.21 4.19
N VAL A 326 0.98 21.49 4.56
CA VAL A 326 -0.09 22.01 5.42
C VAL A 326 0.34 22.03 6.89
N ALA A 327 0.99 20.98 7.37
CA ALA A 327 1.44 20.89 8.76
C ALA A 327 2.63 21.80 9.08
N TYR A 328 3.50 22.05 8.10
CA TYR A 328 4.72 22.86 8.24
C TYR A 328 4.81 23.98 7.20
N PRO A 329 3.81 24.87 7.09
CA PRO A 329 3.67 25.81 5.95
C PRO A 329 4.79 26.84 5.88
N LYS A 330 5.51 27.12 6.99
CA LYS A 330 6.64 28.05 7.05
C LYS A 330 7.95 27.45 6.54
N ILE A 331 8.05 26.13 6.46
CA ILE A 331 9.30 25.43 6.11
C ILE A 331 9.48 25.38 4.60
N PHE A 332 8.38 25.12 3.86
CA PHE A 332 8.42 24.86 2.42
C PHE A 332 7.85 26.01 1.60
N GLY A 333 8.40 26.21 0.40
CA GLY A 333 7.99 27.22 -0.56
C GLY A 333 6.90 26.77 -1.51
N GLY A 334 6.57 25.47 -1.52
CA GLY A 334 5.49 24.90 -2.31
C GLY A 334 5.57 23.39 -2.39
N THR A 335 4.42 22.76 -2.70
CA THR A 335 4.27 21.32 -2.91
C THR A 335 3.63 21.04 -4.26
N TRP A 336 4.17 20.03 -4.97
CA TRP A 336 3.65 19.50 -6.23
C TRP A 336 3.28 18.02 -6.06
N PRO A 337 2.21 17.72 -5.31
CA PRO A 337 1.71 16.35 -5.18
C PRO A 337 1.12 15.87 -6.49
N THR A 338 1.40 14.62 -6.86
CA THR A 338 0.84 13.97 -8.05
C THR A 338 0.01 12.76 -7.65
N SER A 339 -1.22 12.69 -8.14
CA SER A 339 -2.20 11.65 -7.74
C SER A 339 -2.11 11.30 -6.26
N PRO A 340 -2.21 12.29 -5.33
CA PRO A 340 -2.08 12.02 -3.90
C PRO A 340 -3.18 11.07 -3.44
N ASP A 341 -2.89 10.23 -2.45
CA ASP A 341 -3.91 9.50 -1.71
C ASP A 341 -4.97 10.48 -1.19
N ALA A 342 -6.12 9.99 -0.75
CA ALA A 342 -7.28 10.82 -0.47
C ALA A 342 -6.94 12.05 0.39
N SER A 343 -7.14 13.25 -0.17
CA SER A 343 -6.91 14.54 0.50
C SER A 343 -8.17 15.13 1.15
N ASP A 344 -9.31 14.46 0.99
CA ASP A 344 -10.61 14.72 1.63
C ASP A 344 -11.26 13.36 1.89
N PHE A 345 -11.43 12.99 3.15
CA PHE A 345 -11.95 11.68 3.54
C PHE A 345 -13.48 11.56 3.44
N HIS A 346 -14.18 12.60 2.97
CA HIS A 346 -15.52 12.43 2.41
C HIS A 346 -15.50 11.66 1.07
N ASP A 347 -14.32 11.42 0.53
CA ASP A 347 -14.08 10.60 -0.64
C ASP A 347 -12.79 9.77 -0.44
N PHE A 348 -12.80 8.92 0.59
CA PHE A 348 -11.72 7.99 0.86
C PHE A 348 -11.93 6.74 0.00
N THR A 349 -11.31 6.71 -1.19
CA THR A 349 -11.49 5.61 -2.17
C THR A 349 -12.96 5.35 -2.51
N ASN A 350 -13.70 6.38 -2.90
CA ASN A 350 -15.13 6.40 -3.20
C ASN A 350 -16.07 6.23 -1.98
N ILE A 351 -15.56 6.35 -0.76
CA ILE A 351 -16.36 6.19 0.46
C ILE A 351 -16.37 7.50 1.24
N ASP A 352 -17.54 7.97 1.64
CA ASP A 352 -17.65 8.98 2.70
C ASP A 352 -17.55 8.26 4.05
N ILE A 353 -16.36 8.28 4.67
CA ILE A 353 -16.13 7.60 5.94
C ILE A 353 -16.83 8.27 7.13
N TYR A 354 -17.41 9.45 6.93
CA TYR A 354 -18.16 10.22 7.94
C TYR A 354 -19.68 10.02 7.85
N ALA A 355 -20.16 9.35 6.80
CA ALA A 355 -21.58 9.11 6.62
C ALA A 355 -22.16 8.26 7.77
N ALA A 356 -23.42 8.52 8.14
CA ALA A 356 -24.09 7.71 9.15
C ALA A 356 -24.16 6.25 8.68
N ASN A 357 -23.69 5.32 9.53
CA ASN A 357 -23.60 3.88 9.22
C ASN A 357 -22.72 3.58 8.00
N ALA A 358 -21.65 4.35 7.80
CA ALA A 358 -20.72 4.12 6.70
C ALA A 358 -20.16 2.69 6.73
N ASN A 359 -20.03 2.11 5.55
CA ASN A 359 -19.41 0.81 5.36
C ASN A 359 -18.33 0.94 4.28
N ALA A 360 -17.16 0.40 4.53
CA ALA A 360 -16.03 0.47 3.60
C ALA A 360 -16.25 -0.39 2.34
N TYR A 361 -17.12 -1.38 2.40
CA TYR A 361 -17.28 -2.34 1.32
C TYR A 361 -18.39 -2.02 0.35
N ALA A 362 -19.53 -1.56 0.86
CA ALA A 362 -20.70 -1.35 0.01
C ALA A 362 -21.49 -0.10 0.41
N GLY A 363 -22.07 0.55 -0.58
CA GLY A 363 -23.00 1.64 -0.40
C GLY A 363 -24.38 1.17 0.10
N ALA A 364 -25.28 2.12 0.33
CA ALA A 364 -26.66 1.85 0.77
C ALA A 364 -27.47 1.01 -0.26
N ASP A 365 -27.03 1.00 -1.51
CA ASP A 365 -27.61 0.19 -2.59
C ASP A 365 -27.10 -1.26 -2.62
N GLY A 366 -26.16 -1.60 -1.71
CA GLY A 366 -25.53 -2.92 -1.63
C GLY A 366 -24.47 -3.20 -2.69
N GLN A 367 -24.12 -2.21 -3.53
CA GLN A 367 -23.05 -2.36 -4.49
C GLN A 367 -21.68 -2.13 -3.83
N ASP A 368 -20.73 -3.02 -4.13
CA ASP A 368 -19.36 -2.89 -3.63
C ASP A 368 -18.67 -1.65 -4.24
N PHE A 369 -17.97 -0.90 -3.40
CA PHE A 369 -17.20 0.25 -3.86
C PHE A 369 -16.03 -0.18 -4.76
N PRO A 370 -15.88 0.43 -5.93
CA PRO A 370 -14.73 0.19 -6.78
C PRO A 370 -13.46 0.78 -6.15
N LEU A 371 -12.35 0.04 -6.22
CA LEU A 371 -11.04 0.53 -5.77
C LEU A 371 -10.07 0.71 -6.94
N ILE A 372 -10.06 -0.24 -7.86
CA ILE A 372 -9.13 -0.23 -9.00
C ILE A 372 -9.92 -0.23 -10.30
N ARG A 373 -9.58 0.69 -11.19
CA ARG A 373 -10.10 0.73 -12.56
C ARG A 373 -8.99 0.72 -13.61
N ASP A 374 -9.26 0.09 -14.75
CA ASP A 374 -8.48 0.25 -15.97
C ASP A 374 -9.41 0.56 -17.14
N LYS A 375 -9.14 1.64 -17.87
CA LYS A 375 -9.93 2.09 -19.04
C LYS A 375 -11.44 2.15 -18.76
N GLY A 376 -11.80 2.61 -17.57
CA GLY A 376 -13.19 2.74 -17.13
C GLY A 376 -13.86 1.45 -16.65
N LYS A 377 -13.17 0.30 -16.68
CA LYS A 377 -13.66 -0.97 -16.15
C LYS A 377 -13.15 -1.16 -14.73
N VAL A 378 -14.04 -1.50 -13.80
CA VAL A 378 -13.66 -1.91 -12.43
C VAL A 378 -12.92 -3.24 -12.50
N ILE A 379 -11.72 -3.30 -11.93
CA ILE A 379 -10.85 -4.47 -11.85
C ILE A 379 -10.94 -5.11 -10.48
N ALA A 380 -10.94 -4.29 -9.43
CA ALA A 380 -11.04 -4.74 -8.05
C ALA A 380 -11.94 -3.81 -7.23
N THR A 381 -12.67 -4.41 -6.28
CA THR A 381 -13.42 -3.66 -5.25
C THR A 381 -12.58 -3.51 -3.99
N LEU A 382 -12.94 -2.53 -3.15
CA LEU A 382 -12.27 -2.34 -1.87
C LEU A 382 -12.40 -3.58 -0.97
N ARG A 383 -13.56 -4.23 -0.97
CA ARG A 383 -13.76 -5.51 -0.26
C ARG A 383 -12.73 -6.57 -0.67
N GLN A 384 -12.58 -6.79 -1.96
CA GLN A 384 -11.65 -7.81 -2.48
C GLN A 384 -10.21 -7.49 -2.08
N PHE A 385 -9.81 -6.23 -2.20
CA PHE A 385 -8.46 -5.79 -1.87
C PHE A 385 -8.18 -5.92 -0.37
N ALA A 386 -9.06 -5.39 0.49
CA ALA A 386 -8.86 -5.41 1.93
C ALA A 386 -8.93 -6.82 2.54
N GLN A 387 -9.75 -7.70 1.98
CA GLN A 387 -9.82 -9.11 2.43
C GLN A 387 -8.60 -9.92 1.95
N LEU A 388 -8.10 -9.66 0.73
CA LEU A 388 -6.84 -10.24 0.28
C LEU A 388 -5.69 -9.81 1.20
N GLU A 389 -5.59 -8.50 1.45
CA GLU A 389 -4.57 -7.95 2.35
C GLU A 389 -4.62 -8.58 3.75
N ALA A 390 -5.82 -8.74 4.32
CA ALA A 390 -6.00 -9.39 5.61
C ALA A 390 -5.56 -10.87 5.61
N ALA A 391 -5.80 -11.60 4.52
CA ALA A 391 -5.34 -12.98 4.38
C ALA A 391 -3.82 -13.05 4.26
N LEU A 392 -3.19 -12.14 3.51
CA LEU A 392 -1.73 -12.11 3.33
C LEU A 392 -1.00 -11.78 4.64
N GLY A 393 -1.53 -10.87 5.46
CA GLY A 393 -0.92 -10.55 6.75
C GLY A 393 -1.50 -9.29 7.39
N ALA A 394 -1.29 -9.15 8.70
CA ALA A 394 -1.81 -8.03 9.48
C ALA A 394 -0.96 -6.74 9.34
N TYR A 395 0.19 -6.81 8.67
CA TYR A 395 1.15 -5.71 8.55
C TYR A 395 1.51 -5.45 7.09
N GLY A 396 1.97 -4.25 6.81
CA GLY A 396 2.58 -3.88 5.55
C GLY A 396 1.63 -3.73 4.37
N GLY A 397 0.36 -4.10 4.48
CA GLY A 397 -0.65 -3.82 3.47
C GLY A 397 -1.06 -2.35 3.45
N GLN A 398 -1.67 -1.88 2.37
CA GLN A 398 -1.95 -0.44 2.22
C GLN A 398 -3.01 0.06 3.21
N PHE A 399 -4.10 -0.70 3.43
CA PHE A 399 -5.12 -0.30 4.42
C PHE A 399 -4.61 -0.47 5.86
N ALA A 400 -3.81 -1.50 6.13
CA ALA A 400 -3.13 -1.62 7.41
C ALA A 400 -2.14 -0.47 7.63
N SER A 401 -1.41 -0.05 6.59
CA SER A 401 -0.50 1.11 6.63
C SER A 401 -1.25 2.41 6.96
N PHE A 402 -2.42 2.64 6.37
CA PHE A 402 -3.25 3.80 6.71
C PHE A 402 -3.70 3.78 8.17
N ASP A 403 -4.10 2.62 8.71
CA ASP A 403 -4.39 2.52 10.15
C ASP A 403 -3.15 2.88 11.00
N TRP A 404 -1.96 2.39 10.62
CA TRP A 404 -0.71 2.75 11.31
C TRP A 404 -0.35 4.22 11.22
N VAL A 405 -0.68 4.90 10.14
CA VAL A 405 -0.41 6.34 9.96
C VAL A 405 -1.47 7.18 10.66
N PHE A 406 -2.76 6.91 10.41
CA PHE A 406 -3.84 7.86 10.69
C PHE A 406 -4.65 7.53 11.96
N SER A 407 -4.59 6.29 12.48
CA SER A 407 -5.47 5.89 13.58
C SER A 407 -4.92 6.24 14.96
N PRO A 408 -5.81 6.43 15.95
CA PRO A 408 -5.40 6.45 17.35
C PRO A 408 -4.88 5.08 17.76
N ARG A 409 -4.10 5.03 18.84
CA ARG A 409 -3.63 3.77 19.42
C ARG A 409 -4.72 3.13 20.27
N CYS A 410 -5.03 1.87 20.01
CA CYS A 410 -5.95 1.07 20.81
C CYS A 410 -5.31 0.55 22.11
N PRO A 411 -6.13 0.08 23.10
CA PRO A 411 -5.61 -0.41 24.40
C PRO A 411 -4.62 -1.57 24.29
N ASP A 412 -4.66 -2.35 23.21
CA ASP A 412 -3.73 -3.45 22.93
C ASP A 412 -2.37 -2.97 22.39
N GLY A 413 -2.21 -1.65 22.18
CA GLY A 413 -0.99 -1.03 21.68
C GLY A 413 -0.89 -0.97 20.15
N ARG A 414 -1.87 -1.52 19.42
CA ARG A 414 -1.96 -1.44 17.94
C ARG A 414 -2.79 -0.23 17.52
N PRO A 415 -2.74 0.17 16.23
CA PRO A 415 -3.69 1.16 15.72
C PRO A 415 -5.11 0.60 15.79
N CYS A 416 -6.06 1.45 16.16
CA CYS A 416 -7.47 1.11 16.04
C CYS A 416 -7.86 1.07 14.54
N PRO A 417 -8.38 -0.02 14.01
CA PRO A 417 -8.70 -0.09 12.59
C PRO A 417 -9.83 0.86 12.23
N LEU A 418 -9.72 1.56 11.09
CA LEU A 418 -10.80 2.41 10.58
C LEU A 418 -12.08 1.61 10.35
N PHE A 419 -11.94 0.39 9.85
CA PHE A 419 -13.08 -0.50 9.60
C PHE A 419 -12.75 -1.97 9.92
N ASP A 420 -13.78 -2.71 10.29
CA ASP A 420 -13.72 -4.16 10.47
C ASP A 420 -13.47 -4.86 9.14
N ARG A 421 -12.38 -5.62 9.02
CA ARG A 421 -11.97 -6.27 7.76
C ARG A 421 -12.91 -7.39 7.30
N ALA A 422 -13.71 -7.96 8.19
CA ALA A 422 -14.69 -8.98 7.83
C ALA A 422 -15.99 -8.37 7.29
N THR A 423 -16.46 -7.30 7.90
CA THR A 423 -17.80 -6.72 7.63
C THR A 423 -17.77 -5.41 6.85
N GLY A 424 -16.64 -4.70 6.84
CA GLY A 424 -16.50 -3.35 6.28
C GLY A 424 -17.09 -2.25 7.16
N THR A 425 -17.60 -2.56 8.36
CA THR A 425 -18.20 -1.57 9.25
C THR A 425 -17.16 -0.56 9.71
N ILE A 426 -17.40 0.73 9.44
CA ILE A 426 -16.50 1.82 9.84
C ILE A 426 -16.73 2.18 11.31
N ASP A 427 -15.64 2.34 12.06
CA ASP A 427 -15.67 2.89 13.41
C ASP A 427 -15.77 4.43 13.34
N PRO A 428 -16.91 5.03 13.76
CA PRO A 428 -17.09 6.47 13.66
C PRO A 428 -16.15 7.27 14.57
N ALA A 429 -15.66 6.69 15.66
CA ALA A 429 -14.71 7.36 16.55
C ALA A 429 -13.32 7.44 15.91
N VAL A 430 -12.90 6.37 15.24
CA VAL A 430 -11.64 6.35 14.47
C VAL A 430 -11.76 7.29 13.26
N ALA A 431 -12.87 7.26 12.53
CA ALA A 431 -13.12 8.19 11.42
C ALA A 431 -13.07 9.66 11.86
N ALA A 432 -13.66 10.00 13.03
CA ALA A 432 -13.57 11.35 13.57
C ALA A 432 -12.12 11.74 13.95
N TYR A 433 -11.34 10.81 14.49
CA TYR A 433 -9.93 11.04 14.75
C TYR A 433 -9.13 11.32 13.47
N TRP A 434 -9.36 10.52 12.39
CA TRP A 434 -8.74 10.74 11.09
C TRP A 434 -9.09 12.12 10.53
N ARG A 435 -10.38 12.54 10.61
CA ARG A 435 -10.83 13.86 10.18
C ARG A 435 -10.05 14.97 10.86
N ASP A 436 -9.98 14.91 12.18
CA ASP A 436 -9.46 16.02 12.98
C ASP A 436 -7.93 16.17 12.88
N HIS A 437 -7.21 15.07 12.49
CA HIS A 437 -5.74 15.03 12.48
C HIS A 437 -5.12 14.90 11.08
N TYR A 438 -5.81 14.26 10.12
CA TYR A 438 -5.18 13.89 8.84
C TYR A 438 -6.00 14.20 7.59
N ASP A 439 -7.29 14.52 7.71
CA ASP A 439 -8.08 14.99 6.57
C ASP A 439 -7.62 16.40 6.18
N ILE A 440 -6.85 16.48 5.10
CA ILE A 440 -6.20 17.71 4.66
C ILE A 440 -7.24 18.79 4.32
N ALA A 441 -8.31 18.42 3.63
CA ALA A 441 -9.37 19.35 3.27
C ALA A 441 -10.06 19.93 4.52
N HIS A 442 -10.36 19.07 5.49
CA HIS A 442 -10.95 19.50 6.77
C HIS A 442 -10.00 20.39 7.57
N ILE A 443 -8.73 20.03 7.69
CA ILE A 443 -7.71 20.81 8.40
C ILE A 443 -7.57 22.20 7.77
N VAL A 444 -7.46 22.28 6.45
CA VAL A 444 -7.33 23.55 5.74
C VAL A 444 -8.59 24.39 5.92
N GLU A 445 -9.80 23.80 5.83
CA GLU A 445 -11.04 24.55 6.05
C GLU A 445 -11.16 25.07 7.48
N ARG A 446 -10.85 24.24 8.48
CA ARG A 446 -10.91 24.59 9.90
C ARG A 446 -9.89 25.68 10.27
N ASP A 447 -8.66 25.57 9.79
CA ASP A 447 -7.52 26.33 10.27
C ASP A 447 -7.05 27.41 9.28
N TRP A 448 -7.81 27.68 8.19
CA TRP A 448 -7.41 28.58 7.10
C TRP A 448 -6.90 29.94 7.54
N GLN A 449 -7.56 30.57 8.52
CA GLN A 449 -7.17 31.89 9.00
C GLN A 449 -5.74 31.91 9.56
N THR A 450 -5.31 30.81 10.16
CA THR A 450 -3.96 30.62 10.71
C THR A 450 -2.98 30.19 9.63
N LEU A 451 -3.41 29.32 8.72
CA LEU A 451 -2.57 28.75 7.67
C LEU A 451 -2.31 29.71 6.50
N LYS A 452 -3.30 30.55 6.16
CA LYS A 452 -3.27 31.42 4.98
C LYS A 452 -1.98 32.22 4.81
N PRO A 453 -1.41 32.89 5.83
CA PRO A 453 -0.21 33.71 5.65
C PRO A 453 0.99 32.94 5.10
N ASP A 454 1.06 31.64 5.40
CA ASP A 454 2.22 30.80 5.09
C ASP A 454 1.91 29.70 4.05
N LEU A 455 0.62 29.45 3.74
CA LEU A 455 0.18 28.36 2.85
C LEU A 455 -0.36 28.86 1.50
N ASP A 456 -0.92 30.08 1.46
CA ASP A 456 -1.58 30.60 0.25
C ASP A 456 -0.62 30.67 -0.95
N GLY A 457 -1.00 30.05 -2.07
CA GLY A 457 -0.20 29.98 -3.28
C GLY A 457 0.83 28.85 -3.34
N LYS A 458 0.84 27.91 -2.36
CA LYS A 458 1.87 26.87 -2.27
C LYS A 458 1.40 25.46 -2.64
N ILE A 459 0.13 25.25 -2.97
CA ILE A 459 -0.43 23.96 -3.35
C ILE A 459 -0.60 23.90 -4.86
N HIS A 460 0.10 22.94 -5.52
CA HIS A 460 0.09 22.71 -6.96
C HIS A 460 -0.19 21.21 -7.23
N LEU A 461 -1.46 20.79 -7.13
CA LEU A 461 -1.86 19.37 -7.23
C LEU A 461 -2.11 18.97 -8.69
N ILE A 462 -1.64 17.77 -9.06
CA ILE A 462 -1.78 17.23 -10.41
C ILE A 462 -2.30 15.81 -10.33
N VAL A 463 -3.38 15.50 -11.07
CA VAL A 463 -3.97 14.16 -11.08
C VAL A 463 -4.56 13.84 -12.44
N GLY A 464 -4.56 12.56 -12.82
CA GLY A 464 -5.21 12.11 -14.06
C GLY A 464 -6.72 11.95 -13.88
N THR A 465 -7.54 12.35 -14.87
CA THR A 465 -9.01 12.18 -14.80
C THR A 465 -9.46 10.73 -14.92
N ALA A 466 -8.55 9.83 -15.27
CA ALA A 466 -8.78 8.38 -15.28
C ALA A 466 -7.88 7.68 -14.24
N ASP A 467 -7.57 8.36 -13.13
CA ASP A 467 -6.71 7.80 -12.10
C ASP A 467 -7.19 6.40 -11.68
N THR A 468 -6.27 5.45 -11.65
CA THR A 468 -6.56 4.03 -11.43
C THR A 468 -7.26 3.78 -10.10
N PHE A 469 -6.97 4.59 -9.08
CA PHE A 469 -7.50 4.47 -7.72
C PHE A 469 -8.53 5.54 -7.38
N TYR A 470 -9.09 6.22 -8.40
CA TYR A 470 -10.12 7.26 -8.25
C TYR A 470 -9.67 8.50 -7.44
N LEU A 471 -8.38 8.79 -7.40
CA LEU A 471 -7.81 9.88 -6.60
C LEU A 471 -8.11 11.28 -7.17
N ASP A 472 -8.69 11.33 -8.36
CA ASP A 472 -9.26 12.57 -8.92
C ASP A 472 -10.47 13.09 -8.12
N GLY A 473 -11.26 12.20 -7.52
CA GLY A 473 -12.41 12.57 -6.70
C GLY A 473 -12.03 13.44 -5.47
N PRO A 474 -11.23 12.94 -4.52
CA PRO A 474 -10.81 13.73 -3.36
C PRO A 474 -10.01 14.98 -3.75
N ALA A 475 -9.27 14.97 -4.88
CA ALA A 475 -8.59 16.16 -5.38
C ALA A 475 -9.57 17.27 -5.80
N HIS A 476 -10.68 16.94 -6.48
CA HIS A 476 -11.76 17.88 -6.79
C HIS A 476 -12.40 18.46 -5.53
N ARG A 477 -12.57 17.64 -4.49
CA ARG A 477 -13.15 18.10 -3.22
C ARG A 477 -12.21 19.07 -2.51
N LEU A 478 -10.91 18.78 -2.42
CA LEU A 478 -9.93 19.71 -1.87
C LEU A 478 -9.88 21.02 -2.66
N GLN A 479 -9.91 20.96 -4.00
CA GLN A 479 -9.99 22.16 -4.83
C GLN A 479 -11.22 23.01 -4.46
N ALA A 480 -12.40 22.39 -4.33
CA ALA A 480 -13.63 23.10 -3.98
C ALA A 480 -13.55 23.75 -2.58
N VAL A 481 -12.85 23.13 -1.62
CA VAL A 481 -12.58 23.73 -0.31
C VAL A 481 -11.71 24.99 -0.45
N LEU A 482 -10.59 24.88 -1.15
CA LEU A 482 -9.65 25.99 -1.35
C LEU A 482 -10.29 27.14 -2.13
N ASP A 483 -11.10 26.85 -3.15
CA ASP A 483 -11.83 27.85 -3.91
C ASP A 483 -12.84 28.63 -3.03
N ARG A 484 -13.59 27.93 -2.14
CA ARG A 484 -14.51 28.59 -1.18
C ARG A 484 -13.76 29.49 -0.19
N LEU A 485 -12.53 29.13 0.17
CA LEU A 485 -11.69 29.93 1.07
C LEU A 485 -11.00 31.12 0.36
N GLY A 486 -11.13 31.20 -0.97
CA GLY A 486 -10.44 32.21 -1.79
C GLY A 486 -8.93 32.02 -1.77
N ALA A 487 -8.47 30.77 -1.66
CA ALA A 487 -7.06 30.42 -1.66
C ALA A 487 -6.50 30.48 -3.07
N LYS A 488 -5.24 30.89 -3.18
CA LYS A 488 -4.46 30.71 -4.41
C LYS A 488 -3.91 29.30 -4.41
N SER A 489 -4.31 28.50 -5.39
CA SER A 489 -3.82 27.14 -5.58
C SER A 489 -3.85 26.77 -7.07
N SER A 490 -3.12 25.76 -7.45
CA SER A 490 -3.11 25.25 -8.81
C SER A 490 -3.52 23.78 -8.82
N PHE A 491 -4.58 23.47 -9.56
CA PHE A 491 -5.01 22.08 -9.77
C PHE A 491 -4.98 21.77 -11.27
N ARG A 492 -4.32 20.67 -11.63
CA ARG A 492 -4.25 20.17 -13.01
C ARG A 492 -4.85 18.77 -13.08
N PHE A 493 -6.03 18.68 -13.68
CA PHE A 493 -6.69 17.40 -14.00
C PHE A 493 -6.32 17.02 -15.43
N VAL A 494 -5.40 16.05 -15.58
CA VAL A 494 -4.84 15.68 -16.89
C VAL A 494 -5.76 14.70 -17.59
N PRO A 495 -6.38 15.08 -18.73
CA PRO A 495 -7.40 14.27 -19.38
C PRO A 495 -6.93 12.87 -19.76
N GLY A 496 -7.68 11.83 -19.34
CA GLY A 496 -7.45 10.42 -19.68
C GLY A 496 -6.21 9.77 -19.10
N ARG A 497 -5.40 10.50 -18.31
CA ARG A 497 -4.25 9.89 -17.63
C ARG A 497 -4.69 9.07 -16.44
N THR A 498 -4.01 7.94 -16.28
CA THR A 498 -4.17 7.01 -15.17
C THR A 498 -3.13 7.32 -14.07
N HIS A 499 -3.17 6.56 -12.98
CA HIS A 499 -2.18 6.65 -11.90
C HIS A 499 -0.74 6.38 -12.39
N PHE A 500 -0.58 5.46 -13.36
CA PHE A 500 0.72 4.95 -13.79
C PHE A 500 1.31 5.64 -15.02
N ASP A 501 0.54 6.42 -15.76
CA ASP A 501 1.01 7.12 -16.96
C ASP A 501 0.90 8.64 -16.87
N LEU A 502 0.63 9.18 -15.67
CA LEU A 502 0.47 10.62 -15.42
C LEU A 502 1.67 11.44 -15.87
N TYR A 503 2.88 10.90 -15.70
CA TYR A 503 4.12 11.59 -16.02
C TYR A 503 4.47 11.60 -17.50
N LYS A 504 3.75 10.82 -18.30
CA LYS A 504 4.09 10.60 -19.72
C LYS A 504 3.42 11.64 -20.63
N GLU A 505 4.20 12.21 -21.56
CA GLU A 505 3.70 12.98 -22.69
C GLU A 505 4.40 12.51 -23.98
N GLY A 506 3.62 12.04 -24.97
CA GLY A 506 4.19 11.40 -26.15
C GLY A 506 5.06 10.19 -25.75
N ASP A 507 6.30 10.20 -26.17
CA ASP A 507 7.31 9.18 -25.83
C ASP A 507 8.10 9.52 -24.57
N ASP A 508 8.03 10.76 -24.08
CA ASP A 508 8.70 11.18 -22.86
C ASP A 508 7.93 10.71 -21.62
N ARG A 509 8.53 9.75 -20.91
CA ARG A 509 7.93 9.16 -19.70
C ARG A 509 8.04 10.05 -18.46
N MET A 510 8.85 11.12 -18.51
CA MET A 510 9.16 11.99 -17.38
C MET A 510 8.82 13.47 -17.67
N ALA A 511 8.01 13.74 -18.70
CA ALA A 511 7.65 15.09 -19.13
C ALA A 511 7.07 15.94 -18.00
N LEU A 512 6.15 15.36 -17.19
CA LEU A 512 5.56 16.05 -16.05
C LEU A 512 6.59 16.37 -14.97
N MET A 513 7.53 15.46 -14.68
CA MET A 513 8.60 15.72 -13.70
C MET A 513 9.49 16.90 -14.14
N LYS A 514 9.83 16.96 -15.43
CA LYS A 514 10.60 18.06 -16.00
C LYS A 514 9.86 19.40 -15.88
N THR A 515 8.55 19.38 -16.08
CA THR A 515 7.67 20.55 -15.89
C THR A 515 7.64 20.99 -14.42
N ILE A 516 7.40 20.06 -13.50
CA ILE A 516 7.38 20.32 -12.05
C ILE A 516 8.71 20.93 -11.59
N ALA A 517 9.84 20.35 -12.02
CA ALA A 517 11.17 20.88 -11.67
C ALA A 517 11.38 22.33 -12.14
N LYS A 518 10.90 22.68 -13.35
CA LYS A 518 10.95 24.07 -13.86
C LYS A 518 10.05 25.02 -13.07
N GLU A 519 8.86 24.57 -12.69
CA GLU A 519 7.93 25.36 -11.85
C GLU A 519 8.54 25.65 -10.47
N MET A 520 9.11 24.63 -9.81
CA MET A 520 9.83 24.81 -8.54
C MET A 520 11.00 25.78 -8.67
N TYR A 521 11.78 25.62 -9.72
CA TYR A 521 12.95 26.47 -9.98
C TYR A 521 12.54 27.92 -10.20
N ALA A 522 11.45 28.19 -10.93
CA ALA A 522 10.91 29.53 -11.15
C ALA A 522 10.47 30.22 -9.84
N VAL A 523 9.93 29.45 -8.88
CA VAL A 523 9.60 29.99 -7.53
C VAL A 523 10.88 30.36 -6.77
N ALA A 524 11.94 29.55 -6.89
CA ALA A 524 13.22 29.81 -6.22
C ALA A 524 14.03 30.93 -6.87
N ARG A 525 13.90 31.11 -8.19
CA ARG A 525 14.66 32.03 -9.06
C ARG A 525 13.72 32.82 -9.96
N PRO A 526 12.90 33.72 -9.40
CA PRO A 526 11.91 34.47 -10.18
C PRO A 526 12.54 35.38 -11.26
N GLU A 527 13.80 35.77 -11.11
CA GLU A 527 14.51 36.63 -12.07
C GLU A 527 15.09 35.85 -13.27
N ASP A 528 15.30 34.55 -13.13
CA ASP A 528 15.85 33.69 -14.19
C ASP A 528 14.76 33.20 -15.17
N GLY A 529 13.50 33.46 -14.89
CA GLY A 529 12.32 32.99 -15.63
C GLY A 529 11.64 34.04 -16.50
N SER A 530 12.24 35.23 -16.68
CA SER A 530 11.72 36.35 -17.51
C SER A 530 12.40 36.45 -18.86
#